data_7a43496478846c5c8d6ef552f825036d
#
_entry.id   7a43496478846c5c8d6ef552f825036d
#
_cell.length_a   1.000
_cell.length_b   1.000
_cell.length_c   1.000
_cell.angle_alpha   90.00
_cell.angle_beta   90.00
_cell.angle_gamma   90.00
#
_symmetry.space_group_name_H-M   'P 1'
#
loop_
_entity.id
_entity.type
_entity.pdbx_description
1 polymer ?
#
loop_
_entity_poly.entity_id
_entity_poly.type
_entity_poly.pdbx_seq_one_letter_code
_entity_poly.pdbx_strand_id
1 'polypeptide(L)' 'MNTTTATYQIQVTTDEGHLSFLKDMPTRPKTHKGIKSQNTKLSKWVEKQYPKFTSYDITLIN' A
#
# COMPACT_ATOMS: atom_id res chain seq x y z
N MET A 1 3.74 9.11 -22.63
CA MET A 1 2.73 8.36 -21.92
C MET A 1 2.40 9.01 -20.59
N ASN A 2 1.16 9.10 -20.29
CA ASN A 2 0.70 9.77 -19.10
C ASN A 2 0.42 8.77 -17.98
N THR A 3 1.10 8.95 -16.86
CA THR A 3 0.93 8.05 -15.73
C THR A 3 0.08 8.73 -14.68
N THR A 4 -1.18 8.32 -14.59
CA THR A 4 -2.10 8.88 -13.60
C THR A 4 -2.24 8.00 -12.38
N THR A 5 -1.66 6.81 -12.41
CA THR A 5 -1.71 5.87 -11.30
C THR A 5 -0.41 5.85 -10.52
N ALA A 6 -0.48 5.37 -9.29
CA ALA A 6 0.69 5.15 -8.47
C ALA A 6 0.71 3.68 -8.05
N THR A 7 1.90 3.08 -8.05
CA THR A 7 2.05 1.68 -7.66
C THR A 7 2.79 1.60 -6.34
N TYR A 8 2.22 0.87 -5.40
CA TYR A 8 2.80 0.66 -4.09
C TYR A 8 3.18 -0.81 -3.92
N GLN A 9 4.31 -1.03 -3.27
CA GLN A 9 4.68 -2.36 -2.83
C GLN A 9 4.18 -2.53 -1.40
N ILE A 10 3.43 -3.60 -1.17
CA ILE A 10 2.86 -3.89 0.14
C ILE A 10 3.46 -5.21 0.63
N GLN A 11 4.02 -5.17 1.83
CA GLN A 11 4.58 -6.35 2.48
C GLN A 11 3.81 -6.56 3.78
N VAL A 12 3.25 -7.75 3.95
CA VAL A 12 2.46 -8.08 5.12
C VAL A 12 3.06 -9.32 5.78
N THR A 13 3.29 -9.24 7.08
CA THR A 13 3.76 -10.36 7.86
C THR A 13 2.63 -10.84 8.78
N THR A 14 2.39 -12.13 8.76
CA THR A 14 1.40 -12.76 9.62
C THR A 14 2.02 -13.95 10.31
N ASP A 15 1.28 -14.59 11.21
CA ASP A 15 1.74 -15.80 11.88
C ASP A 15 2.02 -16.94 10.89
N GLU A 16 1.39 -16.88 9.73
CA GLU A 16 1.51 -17.93 8.72
C GLU A 16 2.62 -17.66 7.71
N GLY A 17 3.23 -16.48 7.75
CA GLY A 17 4.31 -16.16 6.84
C GLY A 17 4.32 -14.73 6.38
N HIS A 18 5.02 -14.49 5.29
CA HIS A 18 5.23 -13.17 4.73
C HIS A 18 4.67 -13.10 3.32
N LEU A 19 3.93 -12.03 3.03
CA LEU A 19 3.35 -11.77 1.72
C LEU A 19 3.93 -10.48 1.14
N SER A 20 4.16 -10.47 -0.15
CA SER A 20 4.63 -9.27 -0.84
C SER A 20 3.90 -9.17 -2.17
N PHE A 21 3.32 -8.01 -2.46
CA PHE A 21 2.58 -7.81 -3.71
C PHE A 21 2.52 -6.33 -4.06
N LEU A 22 2.10 -6.05 -5.27
CA LEU A 22 1.95 -4.68 -5.77
C LEU A 22 0.48 -4.30 -5.80
N LYS A 23 0.20 -3.03 -5.50
CA LYS A 23 -1.14 -2.50 -5.52
C LYS A 23 -1.13 -1.14 -6.22
N ASP A 24 -1.99 -0.99 -7.22
CA ASP A 24 -2.12 0.27 -7.94
C ASP A 24 -3.21 1.12 -7.32
N MET A 25 -2.92 2.42 -7.20
CA MET A 25 -3.93 3.41 -6.83
C MET A 25 -4.37 4.15 -8.08
N PRO A 26 -5.66 4.52 -8.16
CA PRO A 26 -6.20 5.13 -9.38
C PRO A 26 -5.67 6.53 -9.66
N THR A 27 -5.13 7.21 -8.67
CA THR A 27 -4.58 8.55 -8.86
C THR A 27 -3.17 8.60 -8.32
N ARG A 28 -2.36 9.48 -8.92
CA ARG A 28 -0.98 9.69 -8.49
C ARG A 28 -0.90 10.94 -7.63
N PRO A 29 -0.41 10.82 -6.38
CA PRO A 29 -0.30 11.99 -5.53
C PRO A 29 0.82 12.90 -6.00
N LYS A 30 0.62 14.21 -5.84
CA LYS A 30 1.60 15.22 -6.23
C LYS A 30 2.35 15.79 -5.03
N THR A 31 1.94 15.46 -3.82
CA THR A 31 2.52 16.00 -2.60
C THR A 31 2.73 14.90 -1.58
N HIS A 32 3.55 15.18 -0.57
CA HIS A 32 3.75 14.24 0.53
C HIS A 32 2.44 13.97 1.28
N LYS A 33 1.61 15.00 1.37
CA LYS A 33 0.32 14.87 2.03
C LYS A 33 -0.58 13.89 1.29
N GLY A 34 -0.55 13.95 -0.04
CA GLY A 34 -1.29 13.01 -0.87
C GLY A 34 -0.77 11.58 -0.73
N ILE A 35 0.55 11.42 -0.66
CA ILE A 35 1.16 10.10 -0.46
C ILE A 35 0.75 9.54 0.89
N LYS A 36 0.78 10.35 1.94
CA LYS A 36 0.33 9.92 3.27
C LYS A 36 -1.13 9.51 3.27
N SER A 37 -1.96 10.25 2.54
CA SER A 37 -3.39 9.93 2.44
C SER A 37 -3.59 8.57 1.78
N GLN A 38 -2.87 8.29 0.70
CA GLN A 38 -2.96 7.00 0.03
C GLN A 38 -2.41 5.88 0.91
N ASN A 39 -1.32 6.13 1.61
CA ASN A 39 -0.79 5.15 2.57
C ASN A 39 -1.82 4.80 3.62
N THR A 40 -2.54 5.79 4.13
CA THR A 40 -3.58 5.56 5.13
C THR A 40 -4.69 4.68 4.57
N LYS A 41 -5.12 4.94 3.34
CA LYS A 41 -6.14 4.13 2.69
C LYS A 41 -5.68 2.69 2.50
N LEU A 42 -4.44 2.52 2.08
CA LEU A 42 -3.88 1.18 1.88
C LEU A 42 -3.69 0.46 3.22
N SER A 43 -3.30 1.19 4.26
CA SER A 43 -3.18 0.61 5.60
C SER A 43 -4.52 0.03 6.07
N LYS A 44 -5.59 0.79 5.90
CA LYS A 44 -6.92 0.32 6.28
C LYS A 44 -7.33 -0.89 5.45
N TRP A 45 -6.97 -0.89 4.17
CA TRP A 45 -7.26 -2.02 3.29
C TRP A 45 -6.50 -3.27 3.76
N VAL A 46 -5.23 -3.12 4.10
CA VAL A 46 -4.41 -4.24 4.60
C VAL A 46 -5.01 -4.80 5.89
N GLU A 47 -5.37 -3.92 6.82
CA GLU A 47 -5.94 -4.35 8.10
C GLU A 47 -7.24 -5.11 7.90
N LYS A 48 -8.01 -4.73 6.90
CA LYS A 48 -9.27 -5.39 6.59
C LYS A 48 -9.04 -6.74 5.91
N GLN A 49 -8.08 -6.82 5.00
CA GLN A 49 -7.81 -8.05 4.26
C GLN A 49 -7.02 -9.06 5.09
N TYR A 50 -6.16 -8.58 5.96
CA TYR A 50 -5.29 -9.43 6.77
C TYR A 50 -5.41 -9.06 8.24
N PRO A 51 -6.55 -9.36 8.87
CA PRO A 51 -6.79 -8.94 10.26
C PRO A 51 -5.83 -9.55 11.26
N LYS A 52 -5.11 -10.61 10.89
CA LYS A 52 -4.16 -11.27 11.76
C LYS A 52 -2.71 -10.86 11.49
N PHE A 53 -2.52 -9.74 10.81
CA PHE A 53 -1.16 -9.28 10.53
C PHE A 53 -0.43 -8.94 11.83
N THR A 54 0.89 -9.17 11.83
CA THR A 54 1.76 -8.76 12.92
C THR A 54 2.49 -7.47 12.57
N SER A 55 2.77 -7.26 11.28
CA SER A 55 3.34 -6.02 10.80
C SER A 55 3.09 -5.92 9.29
N TYR A 56 3.22 -4.69 8.77
CA TYR A 56 3.15 -4.49 7.32
C TYR A 56 3.96 -3.26 6.95
N ASP A 57 4.29 -3.16 5.67
CA ASP A 57 5.00 -2.01 5.13
C ASP A 57 4.40 -1.66 3.78
N ILE A 58 4.30 -0.37 3.49
CA ILE A 58 3.72 0.14 2.26
C ILE A 58 4.69 1.17 1.69
N THR A 59 5.20 0.92 0.48
CA THR A 59 6.21 1.77 -0.14
C THR A 59 5.77 2.16 -1.55
N LEU A 60 5.79 3.45 -1.84
CA LEU A 60 5.53 3.93 -3.19
C LEU A 60 6.76 3.64 -4.06
N ILE A 61 6.56 2.86 -5.12
CA ILE A 61 7.67 2.47 -5.99
C ILE A 61 7.58 3.05 -7.40
N ASN A 62 6.42 3.57 -7.78
CA ASN A 62 6.29 4.15 -9.12
C ASN A 62 5.20 5.22 -9.18
#